data_5d75ace198998622bdb6fa4e3e16b800
#
_entry.id   5d75ace198998622bdb6fa4e3e16b800
#
_cell.length_a   1.000
_cell.length_b   1.000
_cell.length_c   1.000
_cell.angle_alpha   90.00
_cell.angle_beta   90.00
_cell.angle_gamma   90.00
#
_symmetry.space_group_name_H-M   'P 1'
#
loop_
_entity.id
_entity.type
_entity.pdbx_description
1 polymer ?
#
loop_
_entity_poly.entity_id
_entity_poly.type
_entity_poly.pdbx_seq_one_letter_code
_entity_poly.pdbx_strand_id
1 'polypeptide(L)'
;MPLENQTIDPTAQRAFALNLDDSIYGNFAEIGAGQEVARWFFAVGGAAGTVAKSISAYDMTVSDAIYGKTKRYVSRDRVVQMLDHEYGLMHERLDGLRGDRTRFFVFADTAAAKSFSGGNDCHSWMGMRFQHAVRSKTSDILLHVRLLDTTNARQQDAVGRLGVNLIHAAFHHWKSPRTLIEALLDNIGRDRLEIDWIHVSGPAFKDVDNRLLCLHLVRISYTPALLFDTDGTPLLASESIRRSRVLIERGRFAPVTRLNLEMMARGRIAFESDTSRNTPSRTAPHTADQIATGERGESHDMHDIHEIMEITMNNLRDRGSAEDADFLARVDLLSAVGKMVLVSDIGAFHSLGEYLAERHVEQTGLVLGVPLLRELFNESHYKTLDGGILAAFGRLFSHSVRLYVHPTRDVLDGRIITADTLTVAPHLSHLLEHLRVNGLIRGLICDESTLRTYSSDDVRSRICSGDPAWRELVAPEVAAHIERNGYFGAACPQAPDTRPIMNQP
;
A
#
# COMPACT_ATOMS: atom_id res chain seq x y z
N MET A 1 -4.22 48.20 -22.82
CA MET A 1 -3.53 47.43 -21.75
C MET A 1 -3.28 46.03 -22.28
N PRO A 2 -2.05 45.55 -22.35
CA PRO A 2 -1.79 44.19 -22.73
C PRO A 2 -2.35 43.29 -21.62
N LEU A 3 -3.12 42.26 -22.02
CA LEU A 3 -3.56 41.18 -21.13
C LEU A 3 -2.29 40.51 -20.58
N GLU A 4 -2.06 40.65 -19.27
CA GLU A 4 -1.07 39.89 -18.56
C GLU A 4 -1.26 38.41 -18.92
N ASN A 5 -0.16 37.72 -19.26
CA ASN A 5 -0.10 36.27 -19.46
C ASN A 5 -0.59 35.56 -18.19
N GLN A 6 -1.90 35.44 -18.00
CA GLN A 6 -2.44 34.49 -17.03
C GLN A 6 -2.13 33.10 -17.58
N THR A 7 -1.15 32.47 -17.01
CA THR A 7 -0.91 31.02 -17.22
C THR A 7 -2.21 30.30 -16.90
N ILE A 8 -2.88 29.77 -17.92
CA ILE A 8 -4.13 29.02 -17.76
C ILE A 8 -3.84 27.81 -16.87
N ASP A 9 -4.67 27.59 -15.84
CA ASP A 9 -4.52 26.44 -14.93
C ASP A 9 -4.49 25.13 -15.74
N PRO A 10 -3.47 24.28 -15.58
CA PRO A 10 -3.35 23.03 -16.34
C PRO A 10 -4.54 22.08 -16.17
N THR A 11 -5.23 22.09 -15.01
CA THR A 11 -6.46 21.34 -14.81
C THR A 11 -7.59 21.85 -15.71
N ALA A 12 -7.70 23.18 -15.83
CA ALA A 12 -8.64 23.82 -16.76
C ALA A 12 -8.33 23.45 -18.22
N GLN A 13 -7.05 23.41 -18.59
CA GLN A 13 -6.64 23.02 -19.95
C GLN A 13 -7.05 21.57 -20.26
N ARG A 14 -6.87 20.64 -19.31
CA ARG A 14 -7.29 19.22 -19.46
C ARG A 14 -8.79 19.08 -19.60
N ALA A 15 -9.55 19.73 -18.70
CA ALA A 15 -11.01 19.71 -18.76
C ALA A 15 -11.51 20.29 -20.09
N PHE A 16 -10.91 21.38 -20.57
CA PHE A 16 -11.25 21.99 -21.86
C PHE A 16 -10.91 21.09 -23.05
N ALA A 17 -9.73 20.45 -23.03
CA ALA A 17 -9.34 19.49 -24.08
C ALA A 17 -10.32 18.29 -24.17
N LEU A 18 -10.79 17.78 -23.02
CA LEU A 18 -11.81 16.73 -22.97
C LEU A 18 -13.16 17.23 -23.48
N ASN A 19 -13.55 18.48 -23.18
CA ASN A 19 -14.81 19.06 -23.68
C ASN A 19 -14.79 19.33 -25.19
N LEU A 20 -13.63 19.42 -25.81
CA LEU A 20 -13.48 19.56 -27.28
C LEU A 20 -13.44 18.22 -28.01
N ASP A 21 -13.31 17.08 -27.31
CA ASP A 21 -13.36 15.74 -27.92
C ASP A 21 -14.81 15.25 -28.03
N ASP A 22 -15.41 15.38 -29.21
CA ASP A 22 -16.79 14.99 -29.50
C ASP A 22 -17.03 13.47 -29.46
N SER A 23 -15.96 12.68 -29.37
CA SER A 23 -16.02 11.23 -29.18
C SER A 23 -16.18 10.79 -27.72
N ILE A 24 -16.10 11.71 -26.74
CA ILE A 24 -16.18 11.41 -25.31
C ILE A 24 -17.49 11.97 -24.74
N TYR A 25 -18.27 11.14 -24.03
CA TYR A 25 -19.54 11.56 -23.44
C TYR A 25 -19.86 10.76 -22.18
N GLY A 26 -20.21 11.41 -21.09
CA GLY A 26 -20.42 10.65 -19.84
C GLY A 26 -21.12 11.36 -18.71
N ASN A 27 -21.30 10.62 -17.62
CA ASN A 27 -21.96 11.03 -16.40
C ASN A 27 -20.93 11.27 -15.28
N PHE A 28 -21.27 12.23 -14.40
CA PHE A 28 -20.57 12.52 -13.15
C PHE A 28 -21.52 12.26 -11.98
N ALA A 29 -21.06 11.44 -11.02
CA ALA A 29 -21.79 11.14 -9.79
C ALA A 29 -20.85 11.37 -8.60
N GLU A 30 -21.07 12.46 -7.86
CA GLU A 30 -20.17 12.92 -6.81
C GLU A 30 -20.91 13.04 -5.47
N ILE A 31 -20.41 12.37 -4.42
CA ILE A 31 -21.02 12.34 -3.09
C ILE A 31 -20.01 12.84 -2.05
N GLY A 32 -20.45 13.76 -1.19
CA GLY A 32 -19.70 14.23 -0.02
C GLY A 32 -18.90 15.51 -0.23
N ALA A 33 -17.98 15.57 -1.16
CA ALA A 33 -17.15 16.75 -1.42
C ALA A 33 -17.81 17.81 -2.35
N GLY A 34 -19.05 17.60 -2.74
CA GLY A 34 -19.73 18.47 -3.71
C GLY A 34 -19.52 17.99 -5.15
N GLN A 35 -19.70 18.87 -6.12
CA GLN A 35 -19.52 18.58 -7.55
C GLN A 35 -18.22 19.22 -8.08
N GLU A 36 -17.11 18.93 -7.46
CA GLU A 36 -15.84 19.60 -7.73
C GLU A 36 -15.22 19.20 -9.07
N VAL A 37 -15.38 17.93 -9.49
CA VAL A 37 -14.87 17.47 -10.77
C VAL A 37 -15.72 18.01 -11.91
N ALA A 38 -17.05 17.85 -11.86
CA ALA A 38 -17.97 18.40 -12.86
C ALA A 38 -17.85 19.92 -12.98
N ARG A 39 -17.59 20.64 -11.87
CA ARG A 39 -17.38 22.09 -11.86
C ARG A 39 -16.26 22.53 -12.81
N TRP A 40 -15.15 21.79 -12.90
CA TRP A 40 -14.08 22.11 -13.85
C TRP A 40 -14.56 22.06 -15.30
N PHE A 41 -15.34 21.02 -15.66
CA PHE A 41 -15.89 20.88 -17.02
C PHE A 41 -16.86 22.01 -17.37
N PHE A 42 -17.72 22.40 -16.43
CA PHE A 42 -18.64 23.52 -16.64
C PHE A 42 -17.92 24.86 -16.71
N ALA A 43 -16.90 25.07 -15.90
CA ALA A 43 -16.19 26.36 -15.82
C ALA A 43 -15.39 26.69 -17.08
N VAL A 44 -14.87 25.71 -17.80
CA VAL A 44 -14.03 25.94 -18.99
C VAL A 44 -14.83 26.08 -20.28
N GLY A 45 -16.14 25.79 -20.27
CA GLY A 45 -17.01 25.83 -21.44
C GLY A 45 -16.95 24.56 -22.30
N GLY A 46 -17.90 24.43 -23.24
CA GLY A 46 -18.00 23.25 -24.12
C GLY A 46 -18.61 22.00 -23.48
N ALA A 47 -18.99 22.03 -22.21
CA ALA A 47 -19.45 20.89 -21.42
C ALA A 47 -20.65 20.12 -22.02
N ALA A 48 -21.51 20.78 -22.80
CA ALA A 48 -22.65 20.13 -23.45
C ALA A 48 -22.25 19.01 -24.45
N GLY A 49 -21.01 19.06 -24.95
CA GLY A 49 -20.43 18.02 -25.80
C GLY A 49 -19.98 16.78 -25.03
N THR A 50 -19.68 16.90 -23.73
CA THR A 50 -18.99 15.88 -22.92
C THR A 50 -19.84 15.41 -21.75
N VAL A 51 -20.57 16.28 -21.07
CA VAL A 51 -21.32 15.98 -19.85
C VAL A 51 -22.78 15.66 -20.19
N ALA A 52 -23.15 14.39 -20.02
CA ALA A 52 -24.52 13.94 -20.18
C ALA A 52 -25.37 14.29 -18.94
N LYS A 53 -24.81 14.04 -17.76
CA LYS A 53 -25.47 14.29 -16.47
C LYS A 53 -24.41 14.54 -15.39
N SER A 54 -24.69 15.42 -14.45
CA SER A 54 -23.98 15.56 -13.20
C SER A 54 -24.98 15.47 -12.05
N ILE A 55 -24.68 14.64 -11.05
CA ILE A 55 -25.54 14.39 -9.89
C ILE A 55 -24.71 14.36 -8.61
N SER A 56 -25.26 14.93 -7.53
CA SER A 56 -24.74 14.82 -6.18
C SER A 56 -25.86 14.36 -5.24
N ALA A 57 -25.84 13.09 -4.84
CA ALA A 57 -26.78 12.51 -3.90
C ALA A 57 -26.22 12.65 -2.46
N TYR A 58 -26.22 13.87 -1.94
CA TYR A 58 -25.57 14.22 -0.67
C TYR A 58 -26.25 13.63 0.55
N ASP A 59 -27.58 13.58 0.56
CA ASP A 59 -28.35 12.97 1.63
C ASP A 59 -28.33 11.42 1.56
N MET A 60 -28.14 10.77 2.70
CA MET A 60 -28.06 9.31 2.77
C MET A 60 -29.32 8.62 2.26
N THR A 61 -30.50 9.16 2.56
CA THR A 61 -31.80 8.58 2.13
C THR A 61 -31.93 8.66 0.61
N VAL A 62 -31.54 9.79 0.02
CA VAL A 62 -31.53 9.98 -1.44
C VAL A 62 -30.49 9.08 -2.10
N SER A 63 -29.29 8.98 -1.51
CA SER A 63 -28.24 8.09 -2.00
C SER A 63 -28.66 6.63 -1.98
N ASP A 64 -29.33 6.18 -0.91
CA ASP A 64 -29.86 4.81 -0.80
C ASP A 64 -31.01 4.53 -1.77
N ALA A 65 -31.87 5.53 -2.01
CA ALA A 65 -32.95 5.41 -2.97
C ALA A 65 -32.47 5.26 -4.42
N ILE A 66 -31.33 5.87 -4.76
CA ILE A 66 -30.74 5.82 -6.12
C ILE A 66 -29.83 4.60 -6.29
N TYR A 67 -28.89 4.39 -5.38
CA TYR A 67 -27.80 3.43 -5.53
C TYR A 67 -27.95 2.17 -4.66
N GLY A 68 -28.99 2.09 -3.84
CA GLY A 68 -29.18 1.00 -2.87
C GLY A 68 -28.46 1.26 -1.54
N LYS A 69 -28.79 0.45 -0.54
CA LYS A 69 -28.19 0.55 0.80
C LYS A 69 -26.75 0.07 0.80
N THR A 70 -25.92 0.71 1.62
CA THR A 70 -24.54 0.31 1.85
C THR A 70 -24.18 0.39 3.34
N LYS A 71 -23.18 -0.38 3.77
CA LYS A 71 -22.64 -0.32 5.13
C LYS A 71 -21.85 0.98 5.37
N ARG A 72 -21.12 1.45 4.36
CA ARG A 72 -20.29 2.67 4.39
C ARG A 72 -20.54 3.50 3.15
N TYR A 73 -20.78 4.81 3.32
CA TYR A 73 -21.03 5.72 2.20
C TYR A 73 -19.76 6.15 1.49
N VAL A 74 -18.65 6.33 2.22
CA VAL A 74 -17.33 6.54 1.63
C VAL A 74 -16.62 5.21 1.56
N SER A 75 -16.77 4.51 0.44
CA SER A 75 -16.26 3.15 0.25
C SER A 75 -16.12 2.79 -1.23
N ARG A 76 -15.27 1.80 -1.49
CA ARG A 76 -15.12 1.18 -2.80
C ARG A 76 -16.46 0.67 -3.34
N ASP A 77 -17.20 -0.04 -2.51
CA ASP A 77 -18.48 -0.65 -2.92
C ASP A 77 -19.50 0.39 -3.36
N ARG A 78 -19.57 1.53 -2.64
CA ARG A 78 -20.46 2.63 -3.03
C ARG A 78 -20.06 3.21 -4.39
N VAL A 79 -18.77 3.44 -4.65
CA VAL A 79 -18.29 3.93 -5.95
C VAL A 79 -18.64 2.94 -7.07
N VAL A 80 -18.44 1.65 -6.87
CA VAL A 80 -18.79 0.61 -7.85
C VAL A 80 -20.31 0.60 -8.13
N GLN A 81 -21.15 0.67 -7.09
CA GLN A 81 -22.62 0.78 -7.25
C GLN A 81 -23.02 2.01 -8.08
N MET A 82 -22.36 3.16 -7.84
CA MET A 82 -22.59 4.38 -8.61
C MET A 82 -22.18 4.22 -10.07
N LEU A 83 -21.01 3.63 -10.32
CA LEU A 83 -20.54 3.34 -11.68
C LEU A 83 -21.50 2.39 -12.44
N ASP A 84 -21.96 1.33 -11.78
CA ASP A 84 -22.89 0.36 -12.37
C ASP A 84 -24.22 1.02 -12.73
N HIS A 85 -24.81 1.74 -11.79
CA HIS A 85 -26.09 2.40 -11.96
C HIS A 85 -26.05 3.46 -13.07
N GLU A 86 -25.07 4.37 -12.99
CA GLU A 86 -24.97 5.50 -13.91
C GLU A 86 -24.61 5.06 -15.33
N TYR A 87 -23.72 4.05 -15.47
CA TYR A 87 -23.37 3.50 -16.75
C TYR A 87 -24.55 2.74 -17.39
N GLY A 88 -25.24 1.92 -16.59
CA GLY A 88 -26.42 1.18 -17.07
C GLY A 88 -27.49 2.12 -17.63
N LEU A 89 -27.86 3.15 -16.86
CA LEU A 89 -28.87 4.13 -17.31
C LEU A 89 -28.42 4.93 -18.57
N MET A 90 -27.16 5.32 -18.61
CA MET A 90 -26.64 6.06 -19.76
C MET A 90 -26.62 5.20 -21.02
N HIS A 91 -26.14 3.98 -20.91
CA HIS A 91 -26.07 3.03 -22.02
C HIS A 91 -27.47 2.70 -22.54
N GLU A 92 -28.44 2.35 -21.67
CA GLU A 92 -29.82 2.08 -22.05
C GLU A 92 -30.43 3.21 -22.86
N ARG A 93 -30.20 4.46 -22.47
CA ARG A 93 -30.84 5.65 -23.08
C ARG A 93 -30.13 6.17 -24.30
N LEU A 94 -28.81 6.07 -24.39
CA LEU A 94 -27.99 6.80 -25.35
C LEU A 94 -27.23 5.92 -26.34
N ASP A 95 -27.14 4.62 -26.09
CA ASP A 95 -26.37 3.72 -26.96
C ASP A 95 -26.92 3.70 -28.40
N GLY A 96 -28.24 3.62 -28.55
CA GLY A 96 -28.89 3.66 -29.89
C GLY A 96 -28.77 5.01 -30.61
N LEU A 97 -28.48 6.09 -29.89
CA LEU A 97 -28.39 7.44 -30.45
C LEU A 97 -26.95 7.88 -30.74
N ARG A 98 -25.99 7.46 -29.96
CA ARG A 98 -24.61 7.95 -30.00
C ARG A 98 -23.55 6.84 -29.97
N GLY A 99 -23.90 5.59 -29.66
CA GLY A 99 -22.95 4.51 -29.39
C GLY A 99 -21.99 4.20 -30.55
N ASP A 100 -22.38 4.48 -31.83
CA ASP A 100 -21.52 4.23 -33.00
C ASP A 100 -20.38 5.26 -33.17
N ARG A 101 -20.41 6.37 -32.44
CA ARG A 101 -19.40 7.45 -32.52
C ARG A 101 -18.84 7.90 -31.20
N THR A 102 -19.32 7.34 -30.07
CA THR A 102 -19.04 7.85 -28.74
C THR A 102 -18.39 6.79 -27.88
N ARG A 103 -17.38 7.15 -27.14
CA ARG A 103 -16.79 6.42 -26.03
C ARG A 103 -17.47 6.91 -24.74
N PHE A 104 -18.34 6.08 -24.19
CA PHE A 104 -19.06 6.42 -22.97
C PHE A 104 -18.17 6.27 -21.73
N PHE A 105 -18.39 7.15 -20.75
CA PHE A 105 -17.74 7.05 -19.46
C PHE A 105 -18.67 7.45 -18.29
N VAL A 106 -18.32 6.97 -17.10
CA VAL A 106 -18.86 7.45 -15.83
C VAL A 106 -17.70 7.74 -14.91
N PHE A 107 -17.69 8.92 -14.34
CA PHE A 107 -16.86 9.25 -13.18
C PHE A 107 -17.74 9.22 -11.93
N ALA A 108 -17.26 8.56 -10.87
CA ALA A 108 -17.93 8.56 -9.58
C ALA A 108 -16.93 8.73 -8.44
N ASP A 109 -17.31 9.50 -7.43
CA ASP A 109 -16.54 9.61 -6.19
C ASP A 109 -17.42 9.67 -4.94
N THR A 110 -16.81 9.32 -3.82
CA THR A 110 -17.35 9.54 -2.49
C THR A 110 -16.26 10.06 -1.59
N ALA A 111 -16.47 11.20 -0.92
CA ALA A 111 -15.44 11.85 -0.13
C ALA A 111 -15.91 12.20 1.28
N ALA A 112 -15.07 11.88 2.27
CA ALA A 112 -15.15 12.41 3.64
C ALA A 112 -14.11 13.52 3.78
N ALA A 113 -14.51 14.74 3.52
CA ALA A 113 -13.67 15.91 3.73
C ALA A 113 -13.80 16.42 5.18
N LYS A 114 -12.88 17.31 5.59
CA LYS A 114 -12.82 17.86 6.93
C LYS A 114 -14.14 18.53 7.32
N SER A 115 -14.77 18.00 8.38
CA SER A 115 -16.01 18.55 8.92
C SER A 115 -15.76 19.71 9.90
N PHE A 116 -16.81 20.49 10.18
CA PHE A 116 -16.76 21.56 11.18
C PHE A 116 -16.45 21.03 12.59
N SER A 117 -16.91 19.84 12.92
CA SER A 117 -16.68 19.19 14.23
C SER A 117 -15.30 18.54 14.39
N GLY A 118 -14.47 18.54 13.34
CA GLY A 118 -13.10 18.06 13.37
C GLY A 118 -12.99 16.52 13.37
N GLY A 119 -12.95 15.91 12.20
CA GLY A 119 -12.45 14.54 12.01
C GLY A 119 -11.11 14.59 11.29
N ASN A 120 -10.19 13.69 11.63
CA ASN A 120 -8.86 13.65 11.00
C ASN A 120 -8.75 12.58 9.89
N ASP A 121 -9.78 11.77 9.68
CA ASP A 121 -9.79 10.66 8.72
C ASP A 121 -10.43 11.13 7.40
N CYS A 122 -9.76 12.07 6.72
CA CYS A 122 -10.25 12.66 5.48
C CYS A 122 -9.74 11.84 4.30
N HIS A 123 -10.65 11.24 3.55
CA HIS A 123 -10.31 10.37 2.42
C HIS A 123 -11.40 10.37 1.34
N SER A 124 -11.06 9.87 0.16
CA SER A 124 -12.01 9.68 -0.93
C SER A 124 -11.77 8.36 -1.66
N TRP A 125 -12.85 7.73 -2.06
CA TRP A 125 -12.85 6.70 -3.09
C TRP A 125 -13.30 7.32 -4.41
N MET A 126 -12.55 7.06 -5.47
CA MET A 126 -12.85 7.53 -6.83
C MET A 126 -12.85 6.37 -7.80
N GLY A 127 -13.71 6.45 -8.80
CA GLY A 127 -13.77 5.47 -9.85
C GLY A 127 -14.08 6.10 -11.20
N MET A 128 -13.51 5.49 -12.23
CA MET A 128 -13.85 5.80 -13.61
C MET A 128 -14.13 4.51 -14.36
N ARG A 129 -15.31 4.40 -14.97
CA ARG A 129 -15.67 3.37 -15.93
C ARG A 129 -15.70 3.99 -17.32
N PHE A 130 -15.01 3.42 -18.29
CA PHE A 130 -14.91 4.01 -19.62
C PHE A 130 -14.75 2.99 -20.74
N GLN A 131 -15.11 3.38 -21.94
CA GLN A 131 -14.78 2.68 -23.17
C GLN A 131 -13.49 3.26 -23.76
N HIS A 132 -12.46 2.44 -23.92
CA HIS A 132 -11.20 2.87 -24.54
C HIS A 132 -11.29 3.05 -26.05
N ALA A 133 -12.29 2.41 -26.69
CA ALA A 133 -12.66 2.55 -28.09
C ALA A 133 -14.19 2.51 -28.24
N VAL A 134 -14.70 3.09 -29.31
CA VAL A 134 -16.14 3.03 -29.63
C VAL A 134 -16.61 1.57 -29.68
N ARG A 135 -17.74 1.28 -29.05
CA ARG A 135 -18.33 -0.07 -28.93
C ARG A 135 -17.47 -1.09 -28.14
N SER A 136 -16.35 -0.68 -27.54
CA SER A 136 -15.61 -1.60 -26.67
C SER A 136 -16.38 -1.91 -25.38
N LYS A 137 -16.10 -3.08 -24.77
CA LYS A 137 -16.49 -3.31 -23.38
C LYS A 137 -15.77 -2.31 -22.49
N THR A 138 -16.38 -2.00 -21.35
CA THR A 138 -15.84 -1.04 -20.39
C THR A 138 -14.62 -1.57 -19.63
N SER A 139 -13.80 -0.64 -19.20
CA SER A 139 -12.71 -0.85 -18.26
C SER A 139 -12.86 0.10 -17.09
N ASP A 140 -12.43 -0.33 -15.93
CA ASP A 140 -12.53 0.45 -14.69
C ASP A 140 -11.15 0.83 -14.15
N ILE A 141 -11.08 2.02 -13.56
CA ILE A 141 -9.98 2.49 -12.72
C ILE A 141 -10.59 2.89 -11.39
N LEU A 142 -10.12 2.33 -10.29
CA LEU A 142 -10.54 2.66 -8.93
C LEU A 142 -9.34 3.15 -8.13
N LEU A 143 -9.53 4.21 -7.36
CA LEU A 143 -8.51 4.83 -6.51
C LEU A 143 -9.04 5.00 -5.09
N HIS A 144 -8.17 4.84 -4.11
CA HIS A 144 -8.35 5.41 -2.77
C HIS A 144 -7.30 6.49 -2.55
N VAL A 145 -7.72 7.61 -1.93
CA VAL A 145 -6.84 8.74 -1.65
C VAL A 145 -7.09 9.28 -0.24
N ARG A 146 -6.02 9.60 0.46
CA ARG A 146 -6.07 10.36 1.71
C ARG A 146 -5.92 11.84 1.41
N LEU A 147 -6.75 12.66 2.06
CA LEU A 147 -6.77 14.11 1.89
C LEU A 147 -5.94 14.76 2.99
N LEU A 148 -4.75 15.28 2.64
CA LEU A 148 -3.75 15.76 3.59
C LEU A 148 -3.89 17.26 3.89
N ASP A 149 -4.59 18.02 3.06
CA ASP A 149 -4.84 19.45 3.27
C ASP A 149 -5.59 19.70 4.60
N THR A 150 -5.30 20.80 5.26
CA THR A 150 -5.84 21.13 6.59
C THR A 150 -7.22 21.78 6.56
N THR A 151 -7.71 22.18 5.39
CA THR A 151 -9.02 22.83 5.24
C THR A 151 -9.90 22.12 4.23
N ASN A 152 -11.21 22.13 4.47
CA ASN A 152 -12.21 21.53 3.59
C ASN A 152 -12.10 22.06 2.15
N ALA A 153 -12.02 23.37 1.96
CA ALA A 153 -11.97 23.98 0.62
C ALA A 153 -10.75 23.52 -0.19
N ARG A 154 -9.58 23.36 0.46
CA ARG A 154 -8.38 22.84 -0.21
C ARG A 154 -8.51 21.36 -0.54
N GLN A 155 -9.13 20.57 0.35
CA GLN A 155 -9.42 19.16 0.11
C GLN A 155 -10.36 18.99 -1.08
N GLN A 156 -11.43 19.78 -1.16
CA GLN A 156 -12.36 19.80 -2.30
C GLN A 156 -11.66 20.16 -3.61
N ASP A 157 -10.82 21.22 -3.62
CA ASP A 157 -10.04 21.60 -4.82
C ASP A 157 -9.11 20.44 -5.26
N ALA A 158 -8.45 19.76 -4.32
CA ALA A 158 -7.57 18.64 -4.63
C ALA A 158 -8.35 17.45 -5.23
N VAL A 159 -9.51 17.11 -4.67
CA VAL A 159 -10.44 16.09 -5.22
C VAL A 159 -10.86 16.45 -6.65
N GLY A 160 -11.28 17.70 -6.87
CA GLY A 160 -11.68 18.18 -8.19
C GLY A 160 -10.58 18.06 -9.25
N ARG A 161 -9.34 18.45 -8.90
CA ARG A 161 -8.16 18.34 -9.77
C ARG A 161 -7.81 16.89 -10.07
N LEU A 162 -7.81 16.03 -9.05
CA LEU A 162 -7.51 14.61 -9.21
C LEU A 162 -8.52 13.91 -10.12
N GLY A 163 -9.83 14.22 -9.97
CA GLY A 163 -10.87 13.66 -10.83
C GLY A 163 -10.70 14.05 -12.30
N VAL A 164 -10.36 15.33 -12.59
CA VAL A 164 -10.04 15.75 -13.96
C VAL A 164 -8.81 15.03 -14.50
N ASN A 165 -7.75 14.89 -13.68
CA ASN A 165 -6.55 14.17 -14.06
C ASN A 165 -6.83 12.67 -14.34
N LEU A 166 -7.68 12.03 -13.52
CA LEU A 166 -8.09 10.65 -13.70
C LEU A 166 -8.83 10.44 -15.03
N ILE A 167 -9.80 11.31 -15.33
CA ILE A 167 -10.55 11.23 -16.59
C ILE A 167 -9.62 11.46 -17.78
N HIS A 168 -8.76 12.47 -17.70
CA HIS A 168 -7.77 12.74 -18.75
C HIS A 168 -6.81 11.56 -18.95
N ALA A 169 -6.25 11.02 -17.89
CA ALA A 169 -5.31 9.90 -17.94
C ALA A 169 -5.97 8.63 -18.49
N ALA A 170 -7.23 8.35 -18.14
CA ALA A 170 -7.97 7.21 -18.66
C ALA A 170 -8.15 7.25 -20.18
N PHE A 171 -8.37 8.43 -20.77
CA PHE A 171 -8.52 8.53 -22.23
C PHE A 171 -7.20 8.66 -22.99
N HIS A 172 -6.18 9.29 -22.39
CA HIS A 172 -4.93 9.59 -23.09
C HIS A 172 -3.76 8.67 -22.75
N HIS A 173 -3.80 8.00 -21.59
CA HIS A 173 -2.66 7.22 -21.06
C HIS A 173 -2.98 5.76 -20.72
N TRP A 174 -4.18 5.24 -21.02
CA TRP A 174 -4.57 3.86 -20.68
C TRP A 174 -3.63 2.79 -21.25
N LYS A 175 -2.95 3.03 -22.39
CA LYS A 175 -1.97 2.13 -22.98
C LYS A 175 -0.65 2.03 -22.21
N SER A 176 -0.38 3.01 -21.34
CA SER A 176 0.82 3.07 -20.51
C SER A 176 0.40 3.27 -19.04
N PRO A 177 0.12 2.20 -18.30
CA PRO A 177 -0.38 2.29 -16.93
C PRO A 177 0.53 3.09 -15.98
N ARG A 178 1.85 3.05 -16.18
CA ARG A 178 2.80 3.89 -15.41
C ARG A 178 2.57 5.38 -15.67
N THR A 179 2.51 5.78 -16.93
CA THR A 179 2.22 7.18 -17.32
C THR A 179 0.84 7.63 -16.85
N LEU A 180 -0.15 6.71 -16.87
CA LEU A 180 -1.48 6.99 -16.30
C LEU A 180 -1.38 7.38 -14.83
N ILE A 181 -0.65 6.59 -14.02
CA ILE A 181 -0.46 6.87 -12.59
C ILE A 181 0.32 8.18 -12.39
N GLU A 182 1.42 8.38 -13.11
CA GLU A 182 2.25 9.58 -12.99
C GLU A 182 1.45 10.86 -13.25
N ALA A 183 0.48 10.81 -14.17
CA ALA A 183 -0.38 11.94 -14.51
C ALA A 183 -1.44 12.29 -13.45
N LEU A 184 -1.71 11.39 -12.47
CA LEU A 184 -2.78 11.59 -11.50
C LEU A 184 -2.54 12.80 -10.59
N LEU A 185 -1.32 13.01 -10.10
CA LEU A 185 -0.97 14.12 -9.21
C LEU A 185 -0.37 15.33 -9.94
N ASP A 186 -0.48 15.38 -11.25
CA ASP A 186 -0.06 16.58 -11.99
C ASP A 186 -0.80 17.84 -11.48
N ASN A 187 -0.03 18.88 -11.15
CA ASN A 187 -0.52 20.13 -10.56
C ASN A 187 -1.21 19.97 -9.19
N ILE A 188 -0.97 18.85 -8.52
CA ILE A 188 -1.38 18.60 -7.14
C ILE A 188 -0.11 18.26 -6.37
N GLY A 189 0.17 18.96 -5.29
CA GLY A 189 1.32 18.65 -4.44
C GLY A 189 1.15 17.28 -3.76
N ARG A 190 2.25 16.53 -3.59
CA ARG A 190 2.26 15.27 -2.81
C ARG A 190 1.99 15.51 -1.33
N ASP A 191 2.11 16.74 -0.87
CA ASP A 191 1.72 17.22 0.46
C ASP A 191 0.22 17.43 0.61
N ARG A 192 -0.54 17.39 -0.50
CA ARG A 192 -1.99 17.58 -0.52
C ARG A 192 -2.80 16.28 -0.57
N LEU A 193 -2.29 15.28 -1.29
CA LEU A 193 -2.93 13.97 -1.49
C LEU A 193 -1.93 12.83 -1.39
N GLU A 194 -2.37 11.72 -0.79
CA GLU A 194 -1.69 10.42 -0.84
C GLU A 194 -2.61 9.43 -1.60
N ILE A 195 -2.13 8.85 -2.72
CA ILE A 195 -2.83 7.76 -3.42
C ILE A 195 -2.29 6.45 -2.84
N ASP A 196 -3.02 5.85 -1.92
CA ASP A 196 -2.59 4.68 -1.15
C ASP A 196 -3.24 3.36 -1.61
N TRP A 197 -4.02 3.40 -2.71
CA TRP A 197 -4.53 2.21 -3.37
C TRP A 197 -5.01 2.52 -4.79
N ILE A 198 -4.73 1.60 -5.73
CA ILE A 198 -5.20 1.64 -7.11
C ILE A 198 -5.53 0.24 -7.60
N HIS A 199 -6.60 0.13 -8.39
CA HIS A 199 -6.95 -1.10 -9.09
C HIS A 199 -7.51 -0.77 -10.48
N VAL A 200 -7.06 -1.51 -11.49
CA VAL A 200 -7.60 -1.41 -12.84
C VAL A 200 -8.14 -2.75 -13.30
N SER A 201 -9.16 -2.73 -14.15
CA SER A 201 -9.77 -3.94 -14.68
C SER A 201 -10.40 -3.71 -16.06
N GLY A 202 -10.76 -4.79 -16.73
CA GLY A 202 -11.40 -4.76 -18.04
C GLY A 202 -10.43 -4.80 -19.22
N PRO A 203 -10.97 -4.74 -20.47
CA PRO A 203 -10.19 -5.00 -21.67
C PRO A 203 -9.01 -4.06 -21.95
N ALA A 204 -9.08 -2.80 -21.49
CA ALA A 204 -7.97 -1.86 -21.62
C ALA A 204 -6.75 -2.27 -20.78
N PHE A 205 -6.95 -3.08 -19.74
CA PHE A 205 -5.95 -3.44 -18.74
C PHE A 205 -5.75 -4.94 -18.56
N LYS A 206 -6.11 -5.74 -19.58
CA LYS A 206 -6.08 -7.22 -19.51
C LYS A 206 -4.73 -7.83 -19.16
N ASP A 207 -3.65 -7.14 -19.53
CA ASP A 207 -2.26 -7.59 -19.33
C ASP A 207 -1.58 -6.83 -18.16
N VAL A 208 -2.34 -6.11 -17.33
CA VAL A 208 -1.81 -5.28 -16.25
C VAL A 208 -1.89 -6.03 -14.93
N ASP A 209 -0.74 -6.19 -14.27
CA ASP A 209 -0.69 -6.68 -12.89
C ASP A 209 -0.86 -5.50 -11.92
N ASN A 210 -1.95 -5.50 -11.16
CA ASN A 210 -2.27 -4.45 -10.20
C ASN A 210 -1.21 -4.32 -9.08
N ARG A 211 -0.47 -5.39 -8.77
CA ARG A 211 0.63 -5.34 -7.79
C ARG A 211 1.75 -4.42 -8.26
N LEU A 212 2.04 -4.43 -9.57
CA LEU A 212 3.06 -3.54 -10.16
C LEU A 212 2.59 -2.08 -10.21
N LEU A 213 1.30 -1.82 -10.39
CA LEU A 213 0.74 -0.48 -10.26
C LEU A 213 0.90 0.05 -8.84
N CYS A 214 0.58 -0.78 -7.86
CA CYS A 214 0.75 -0.46 -6.45
C CYS A 214 2.24 -0.22 -6.10
N LEU A 215 3.15 -1.10 -6.55
CA LEU A 215 4.59 -0.88 -6.38
C LEU A 215 5.04 0.46 -7.00
N HIS A 216 4.47 0.83 -8.16
CA HIS A 216 4.82 2.09 -8.83
C HIS A 216 4.39 3.31 -8.00
N LEU A 217 3.26 3.27 -7.28
CA LEU A 217 2.87 4.34 -6.35
C LEU A 217 3.94 4.60 -5.28
N VAL A 218 4.52 3.53 -4.71
CA VAL A 218 5.61 3.65 -3.72
C VAL A 218 6.89 4.20 -4.37
N ARG A 219 7.25 3.71 -5.58
CA ARG A 219 8.44 4.18 -6.31
C ARG A 219 8.45 5.67 -6.58
N ILE A 220 7.29 6.23 -6.91
CA ILE A 220 7.14 7.65 -7.22
C ILE A 220 6.71 8.47 -6.01
N SER A 221 6.69 7.86 -4.82
CA SER A 221 6.35 8.51 -3.53
C SER A 221 4.94 9.12 -3.52
N TYR A 222 3.96 8.45 -4.15
CA TYR A 222 2.55 8.81 -4.01
C TYR A 222 1.93 8.25 -2.74
N THR A 223 2.55 7.20 -2.17
CA THR A 223 2.32 6.68 -0.83
C THR A 223 3.65 6.16 -0.26
N PRO A 224 3.86 6.20 1.07
CA PRO A 224 5.06 5.65 1.70
C PRO A 224 5.09 4.12 1.73
N ALA A 225 3.92 3.46 1.72
CA ALA A 225 3.85 2.01 1.76
C ALA A 225 2.51 1.46 1.25
N LEU A 226 2.53 0.19 0.82
CA LEU A 226 1.36 -0.57 0.37
C LEU A 226 1.33 -1.97 0.95
N LEU A 227 0.13 -2.43 1.29
CA LEU A 227 -0.12 -3.72 1.90
C LEU A 227 -0.70 -4.70 0.87
N PHE A 228 -0.25 -5.96 0.95
CA PHE A 228 -0.79 -7.08 0.17
C PHE A 228 -1.26 -8.18 1.12
N ASP A 229 -2.37 -8.80 0.77
CA ASP A 229 -2.93 -9.93 1.51
C ASP A 229 -2.09 -11.20 1.33
N THR A 230 -2.47 -12.24 2.02
CA THR A 230 -1.87 -13.58 1.96
C THR A 230 -2.01 -14.28 0.61
N ASP A 231 -2.86 -13.77 -0.28
CA ASP A 231 -2.99 -14.20 -1.68
C ASP A 231 -2.26 -13.28 -2.68
N GLY A 232 -1.59 -12.23 -2.18
CA GLY A 232 -0.91 -11.21 -2.97
C GLY A 232 -1.82 -10.11 -3.52
N THR A 233 -3.10 -10.05 -3.12
CA THR A 233 -4.02 -8.99 -3.52
C THR A 233 -3.68 -7.68 -2.80
N PRO A 234 -3.62 -6.52 -3.50
CA PRO A 234 -3.41 -5.23 -2.85
C PRO A 234 -4.56 -4.86 -1.89
N LEU A 235 -4.22 -4.52 -0.67
CA LEU A 235 -5.13 -4.12 0.39
C LEU A 235 -4.97 -2.63 0.75
N LEU A 236 -6.07 -2.02 1.19
CA LEU A 236 -6.04 -0.70 1.81
C LEU A 236 -5.64 -0.84 3.29
N ALA A 237 -4.42 -0.43 3.64
CA ALA A 237 -3.88 -0.58 4.98
C ALA A 237 -4.76 0.06 6.06
N SER A 238 -5.31 1.28 5.80
CA SER A 238 -6.18 2.00 6.74
C SER A 238 -7.51 1.29 7.06
N GLU A 239 -7.91 0.30 6.26
CA GLU A 239 -9.09 -0.55 6.53
C GLU A 239 -8.68 -1.91 7.08
N SER A 240 -7.65 -2.54 6.47
CA SER A 240 -7.30 -3.95 6.74
C SER A 240 -6.60 -4.18 8.07
N ILE A 241 -5.78 -3.22 8.54
CA ILE A 241 -5.05 -3.35 9.83
C ILE A 241 -5.52 -2.34 10.89
N ARG A 242 -6.62 -1.65 10.64
CA ARG A 242 -7.20 -0.71 11.59
C ARG A 242 -7.67 -1.42 12.86
N ARG A 243 -7.30 -0.88 14.03
CA ARG A 243 -7.64 -1.44 15.36
C ARG A 243 -7.21 -2.89 15.55
N SER A 244 -6.19 -3.31 14.79
CA SER A 244 -5.60 -4.63 14.93
C SER A 244 -4.26 -4.59 15.64
N ARG A 245 -3.73 -5.77 15.93
CA ARG A 245 -2.36 -5.96 16.40
C ARG A 245 -1.51 -6.47 15.25
N VAL A 246 -0.34 -5.89 15.07
CA VAL A 246 0.52 -6.18 13.93
C VAL A 246 1.89 -6.66 14.39
N LEU A 247 2.35 -7.77 13.84
CA LEU A 247 3.69 -8.30 14.03
C LEU A 247 4.44 -8.21 12.71
N ILE A 248 5.55 -7.46 12.68
CA ILE A 248 6.29 -7.17 11.45
C ILE A 248 7.72 -7.68 11.54
N GLU A 249 8.19 -8.34 10.48
CA GLU A 249 9.60 -8.60 10.22
C GLU A 249 10.03 -7.85 8.96
N ARG A 250 11.09 -7.03 9.07
CA ARG A 250 11.73 -6.35 7.94
C ARG A 250 12.84 -7.21 7.38
N GLY A 251 12.79 -7.52 6.07
CA GLY A 251 13.79 -8.35 5.46
C GLY A 251 13.85 -8.25 3.94
N ARG A 252 14.81 -8.96 3.35
CA ARG A 252 14.94 -9.05 1.88
C ARG A 252 13.98 -10.07 1.28
N PHE A 253 13.76 -11.20 1.96
CA PHE A 253 12.90 -12.30 1.53
C PHE A 253 13.12 -12.75 0.06
N ALA A 254 14.34 -12.84 -0.35
CA ALA A 254 14.75 -13.20 -1.71
C ALA A 254 15.63 -14.48 -1.75
N PRO A 255 15.05 -15.66 -1.42
CA PRO A 255 13.70 -15.98 -0.97
C PRO A 255 13.45 -15.81 0.55
N VAL A 256 12.20 -15.95 0.99
CA VAL A 256 11.85 -16.16 2.39
C VAL A 256 12.40 -17.50 2.85
N THR A 257 13.02 -17.53 4.04
CA THR A 257 13.73 -18.71 4.58
C THR A 257 13.02 -19.31 5.80
N ARG A 258 13.37 -20.55 6.16
CA ARG A 258 12.87 -21.16 7.42
C ARG A 258 13.26 -20.32 8.64
N LEU A 259 14.40 -19.62 8.61
CA LEU A 259 14.80 -18.71 9.69
C LEU A 259 13.81 -17.56 9.86
N ASN A 260 13.39 -16.91 8.77
CA ASN A 260 12.37 -15.85 8.83
C ASN A 260 11.05 -16.37 9.43
N LEU A 261 10.59 -17.52 8.96
CA LEU A 261 9.35 -18.14 9.47
C LEU A 261 9.45 -18.50 10.96
N GLU A 262 10.61 -19.00 11.39
CA GLU A 262 10.89 -19.31 12.80
C GLU A 262 10.91 -18.03 13.66
N MET A 263 11.59 -16.97 13.20
CA MET A 263 11.63 -15.67 13.88
C MET A 263 10.22 -15.12 14.07
N MET A 264 9.40 -15.14 13.03
CA MET A 264 8.01 -14.69 13.09
C MET A 264 7.17 -15.53 14.04
N ALA A 265 7.26 -16.86 13.99
CA ALA A 265 6.50 -17.76 14.86
C ALA A 265 6.86 -17.57 16.36
N ARG A 266 8.15 -17.43 16.69
CA ARG A 266 8.59 -17.15 18.07
C ARG A 266 8.22 -15.73 18.51
N GLY A 267 8.32 -14.75 17.62
CA GLY A 267 7.84 -13.38 17.83
C GLY A 267 6.37 -13.36 18.18
N ARG A 268 5.53 -14.12 17.45
CA ARG A 268 4.10 -14.24 17.69
C ARG A 268 3.79 -14.76 19.11
N ILE A 269 4.43 -15.85 19.52
CA ILE A 269 4.26 -16.42 20.88
C ILE A 269 4.60 -15.38 21.96
N ALA A 270 5.71 -14.66 21.79
CA ALA A 270 6.12 -13.61 22.74
C ALA A 270 5.14 -12.44 22.74
N PHE A 271 4.69 -11.97 21.57
CA PHE A 271 3.75 -10.88 21.40
C PHE A 271 2.37 -11.18 22.00
N GLU A 272 1.86 -12.38 21.82
CA GLU A 272 0.61 -12.87 22.42
C GLU A 272 0.72 -12.89 23.97
N SER A 273 1.85 -13.36 24.51
CA SER A 273 2.05 -13.41 25.97
C SER A 273 2.10 -12.04 26.62
N ASP A 274 2.61 -11.02 25.92
CA ASP A 274 2.68 -9.65 26.42
C ASP A 274 1.32 -8.95 26.42
N THR A 275 0.50 -9.27 25.47
CA THR A 275 -0.83 -8.69 25.33
C THR A 275 -1.78 -9.19 26.41
N SER A 276 -1.70 -10.48 26.73
CA SER A 276 -2.51 -11.11 27.78
C SER A 276 -2.23 -10.52 29.17
N ARG A 277 -1.03 -10.02 29.40
CA ARG A 277 -0.63 -9.38 30.69
C ARG A 277 -1.12 -7.94 30.83
N ASN A 278 -1.36 -7.23 29.72
CA ASN A 278 -1.70 -5.80 29.71
C ASN A 278 -3.19 -5.51 29.50
N THR A 279 -4.06 -6.51 29.39
CA THR A 279 -5.51 -6.28 29.32
C THR A 279 -6.04 -6.04 30.74
N PRO A 280 -6.34 -4.77 31.15
CA PRO A 280 -7.10 -4.56 32.37
C PRO A 280 -8.48 -5.16 32.13
N SER A 281 -9.00 -5.92 33.10
CA SER A 281 -10.38 -6.39 33.12
C SER A 281 -11.32 -5.18 32.94
N ARG A 282 -11.72 -4.88 31.71
CA ARG A 282 -12.67 -3.81 31.41
C ARG A 282 -14.09 -4.30 31.71
N THR A 283 -14.45 -4.32 32.98
CA THR A 283 -15.83 -4.09 33.42
C THR A 283 -16.01 -2.58 33.57
N ALA A 284 -16.22 -1.86 32.48
CA ALA A 284 -16.72 -0.48 32.52
C ALA A 284 -18.04 -0.44 31.74
N PRO A 285 -19.12 0.17 32.32
CA PRO A 285 -20.40 0.26 31.66
C PRO A 285 -20.32 1.20 30.45
N HIS A 286 -20.96 0.78 29.36
CA HIS A 286 -21.13 1.59 28.15
C HIS A 286 -21.83 2.90 28.50
N THR A 287 -21.19 4.04 28.26
CA THR A 287 -21.84 5.34 28.32
C THR A 287 -22.64 5.60 27.03
N ALA A 288 -23.79 6.28 27.20
CA ALA A 288 -24.86 6.47 26.23
C ALA A 288 -24.48 7.25 24.94
N ASP A 289 -23.25 7.70 24.77
CA ASP A 289 -22.80 8.54 23.63
C ASP A 289 -22.39 7.76 22.36
N GLN A 290 -22.38 6.41 22.42
CA GLN A 290 -22.02 5.58 21.25
C GLN A 290 -23.21 5.23 20.33
N ILE A 291 -24.39 5.75 20.57
CA ILE A 291 -25.62 5.44 19.80
C ILE A 291 -25.80 6.40 18.61
N ALA A 292 -25.06 7.51 18.55
CA ALA A 292 -25.25 8.57 17.54
C ALA A 292 -24.43 8.40 16.25
N THR A 293 -23.43 7.52 16.21
CA THR A 293 -22.69 7.21 14.98
C THR A 293 -23.00 5.76 14.63
N GLY A 294 -23.69 5.53 13.51
CA GLY A 294 -24.14 4.22 13.02
C GLY A 294 -23.02 3.21 12.68
N GLU A 295 -21.94 3.20 13.42
CA GLU A 295 -20.82 2.25 13.33
C GLU A 295 -21.16 0.97 14.11
N ARG A 296 -22.04 0.14 13.56
CA ARG A 296 -21.99 -1.29 13.87
C ARG A 296 -20.88 -1.89 12.97
N GLY A 297 -19.63 -1.70 13.40
CA GLY A 297 -18.52 -2.45 12.85
C GLY A 297 -18.79 -3.95 13.00
N GLU A 298 -18.52 -4.70 11.94
CA GLU A 298 -18.32 -6.14 12.08
C GLU A 298 -17.30 -6.34 13.20
N SER A 299 -17.62 -7.20 14.16
CA SER A 299 -16.66 -7.64 15.16
C SER A 299 -15.55 -8.41 14.43
N HIS A 300 -14.55 -7.72 13.94
CA HIS A 300 -13.26 -8.35 13.79
C HIS A 300 -12.88 -8.77 15.21
N ASP A 301 -12.70 -10.06 15.40
CA ASP A 301 -12.27 -10.63 16.67
C ASP A 301 -11.08 -9.80 17.16
N MET A 302 -11.21 -9.17 18.34
CA MET A 302 -10.20 -8.29 18.96
C MET A 302 -8.89 -9.04 19.29
N HIS A 303 -8.65 -10.21 18.70
CA HIS A 303 -7.52 -11.10 18.96
C HIS A 303 -6.67 -11.40 17.73
N ASP A 304 -7.02 -10.88 16.55
CA ASP A 304 -6.28 -11.24 15.34
C ASP A 304 -4.97 -10.46 15.24
N ILE A 305 -3.86 -11.20 15.17
CA ILE A 305 -2.51 -10.67 14.95
C ILE A 305 -2.18 -10.84 13.47
N HIS A 306 -2.03 -9.73 12.75
CA HIS A 306 -1.54 -9.75 11.39
C HIS A 306 -0.03 -9.91 11.36
N GLU A 307 0.44 -10.97 10.74
CA GLU A 307 1.86 -11.22 10.51
C GLU A 307 2.27 -10.65 9.14
N ILE A 308 3.12 -9.62 9.17
CA ILE A 308 3.49 -8.84 7.98
C ILE A 308 4.99 -8.97 7.72
N MET A 309 5.36 -9.31 6.49
CA MET A 309 6.73 -9.29 6.00
C MET A 309 6.98 -7.99 5.24
N GLU A 310 7.85 -7.13 5.77
CA GLU A 310 8.13 -5.83 5.16
C GLU A 310 9.33 -5.89 4.23
N ILE A 311 9.11 -5.50 2.97
CA ILE A 311 10.15 -5.34 1.95
C ILE A 311 10.33 -3.85 1.70
N THR A 312 11.50 -3.30 2.02
CA THR A 312 11.76 -1.89 1.72
C THR A 312 12.19 -1.68 0.27
N MET A 313 11.92 -0.50 -0.30
CA MET A 313 12.36 -0.13 -1.64
C MET A 313 13.89 -0.22 -1.80
N ASN A 314 14.66 0.05 -0.74
CA ASN A 314 16.11 -0.14 -0.77
C ASN A 314 16.49 -1.61 -1.02
N ASN A 315 15.74 -2.56 -0.44
CA ASN A 315 15.96 -3.99 -0.68
C ASN A 315 15.59 -4.45 -2.10
N LEU A 316 14.82 -3.64 -2.84
CA LEU A 316 14.43 -3.90 -4.24
C LEU A 316 15.40 -3.24 -5.24
N ARG A 317 15.82 -1.99 -5.01
CA ARG A 317 16.65 -1.17 -5.93
C ARG A 317 18.03 -1.74 -6.24
N ASP A 318 18.56 -2.60 -5.41
CA ASP A 318 19.90 -3.18 -5.59
C ASP A 318 20.04 -4.07 -6.85
N ARG A 319 18.99 -4.24 -7.70
CA ARG A 319 18.95 -5.28 -8.74
C ARG A 319 18.59 -4.86 -10.17
N GLY A 320 18.47 -3.58 -10.46
CA GLY A 320 18.33 -3.06 -11.83
C GLY A 320 17.06 -3.49 -12.57
N SER A 321 17.14 -3.86 -13.84
CA SER A 321 16.00 -4.12 -14.74
C SER A 321 15.11 -5.33 -14.37
N ALA A 322 15.56 -6.17 -13.46
CA ALA A 322 14.81 -7.33 -12.98
C ALA A 322 13.92 -7.03 -11.75
N GLU A 323 13.80 -5.76 -11.34
CA GLU A 323 13.13 -5.33 -10.09
C GLU A 323 11.67 -5.77 -10.02
N ASP A 324 10.89 -5.63 -11.11
CA ASP A 324 9.48 -6.01 -11.13
C ASP A 324 9.28 -7.52 -10.95
N ALA A 325 10.06 -8.33 -11.67
CA ALA A 325 9.98 -9.79 -11.57
C ALA A 325 10.48 -10.30 -10.20
N ASP A 326 11.52 -9.69 -9.66
CA ASP A 326 12.06 -10.01 -8.33
C ASP A 326 11.05 -9.65 -7.23
N PHE A 327 10.36 -8.52 -7.37
CA PHE A 327 9.27 -8.12 -6.48
C PHE A 327 8.12 -9.12 -6.49
N LEU A 328 7.59 -9.44 -7.69
CA LEU A 328 6.49 -10.39 -7.83
C LEU A 328 6.85 -11.76 -7.26
N ALA A 329 8.07 -12.25 -7.53
CA ALA A 329 8.56 -13.50 -6.96
C ALA A 329 8.55 -13.50 -5.41
N ARG A 330 8.98 -12.39 -4.77
CA ARG A 330 8.97 -12.28 -3.31
C ARG A 330 7.54 -12.26 -2.75
N VAL A 331 6.62 -11.51 -3.37
CA VAL A 331 5.22 -11.49 -2.97
C VAL A 331 4.61 -12.89 -3.11
N ASP A 332 4.80 -13.57 -4.24
CA ASP A 332 4.28 -14.91 -4.48
C ASP A 332 4.82 -15.93 -3.45
N LEU A 333 6.10 -15.85 -3.08
CA LEU A 333 6.70 -16.76 -2.11
C LEU A 333 6.23 -16.50 -0.68
N LEU A 334 6.00 -15.23 -0.30
CA LEU A 334 5.45 -14.88 1.00
C LEU A 334 3.97 -15.27 1.10
N SER A 335 3.21 -15.06 0.02
CA SER A 335 1.82 -15.54 -0.09
C SER A 335 1.74 -17.08 0.02
N ALA A 336 2.67 -17.81 -0.59
CA ALA A 336 2.71 -19.27 -0.51
C ALA A 336 2.87 -19.81 0.92
N VAL A 337 3.42 -19.02 1.85
CA VAL A 337 3.53 -19.34 3.28
C VAL A 337 2.52 -18.58 4.15
N GLY A 338 1.47 -18.00 3.54
CA GLY A 338 0.36 -17.36 4.22
C GLY A 338 0.75 -16.06 4.96
N LYS A 339 1.70 -15.29 4.45
CA LYS A 339 2.14 -14.02 5.04
C LYS A 339 1.66 -12.84 4.24
N MET A 340 1.17 -11.81 4.93
CA MET A 340 0.92 -10.50 4.34
C MET A 340 2.24 -9.81 4.01
N VAL A 341 2.24 -8.95 3.00
CA VAL A 341 3.44 -8.24 2.56
C VAL A 341 3.22 -6.73 2.62
N LEU A 342 4.11 -6.02 3.31
CA LEU A 342 4.17 -4.56 3.27
C LEU A 342 5.36 -4.15 2.39
N VAL A 343 5.11 -3.40 1.33
CA VAL A 343 6.17 -2.77 0.54
C VAL A 343 6.26 -1.31 0.92
N SER A 344 7.45 -0.85 1.34
CA SER A 344 7.61 0.49 1.89
C SER A 344 8.86 1.22 1.35
N ASP A 345 8.78 2.54 1.24
CA ASP A 345 9.95 3.44 1.11
C ASP A 345 10.29 4.09 2.47
N ILE A 346 9.99 3.38 3.54
CA ILE A 346 10.23 3.82 4.93
C ILE A 346 11.57 3.26 5.41
N GLY A 347 12.59 4.12 5.48
CA GLY A 347 13.94 3.71 5.91
C GLY A 347 14.03 3.40 7.40
N ALA A 348 13.57 4.31 8.25
CA ALA A 348 13.72 4.24 9.70
C ALA A 348 12.56 3.52 10.39
N PHE A 349 12.85 2.75 11.44
CA PHE A 349 11.82 2.04 12.21
C PHE A 349 10.87 2.98 12.98
N HIS A 350 11.34 4.14 13.44
CA HIS A 350 10.44 5.11 14.07
C HIS A 350 9.39 5.63 13.08
N SER A 351 9.77 5.87 11.82
CA SER A 351 8.82 6.29 10.78
C SER A 351 7.85 5.16 10.39
N LEU A 352 8.26 3.89 10.49
CA LEU A 352 7.35 2.75 10.35
C LEU A 352 6.32 2.74 11.48
N GLY A 353 6.74 2.98 12.73
CA GLY A 353 5.84 3.10 13.87
C GLY A 353 4.83 4.24 13.71
N GLU A 354 5.27 5.41 13.23
CA GLU A 354 4.41 6.56 12.91
C GLU A 354 3.40 6.21 11.79
N TYR A 355 3.86 5.57 10.71
CA TYR A 355 3.00 5.10 9.62
C TYR A 355 1.87 4.18 10.11
N LEU A 356 2.19 3.20 10.96
CA LEU A 356 1.21 2.26 11.50
C LEU A 356 0.23 2.94 12.48
N ALA A 357 0.73 3.87 13.29
CA ALA A 357 -0.11 4.66 14.20
C ALA A 357 -1.12 5.52 13.46
N GLU A 358 -0.72 6.14 12.33
CA GLU A 358 -1.63 6.88 11.45
C GLU A 358 -2.73 6.00 10.83
N ARG A 359 -2.51 4.68 10.70
CA ARG A 359 -3.49 3.69 10.25
C ARG A 359 -4.27 3.08 11.42
N HIS A 360 -4.11 3.67 12.61
CA HIS A 360 -4.81 3.26 13.84
C HIS A 360 -4.54 1.81 14.27
N VAL A 361 -3.33 1.31 14.05
CA VAL A 361 -2.86 0.04 14.61
C VAL A 361 -2.75 0.19 16.13
N GLU A 362 -3.29 -0.77 16.89
CA GLU A 362 -3.32 -0.67 18.37
C GLU A 362 -1.99 -1.06 19.00
N GLN A 363 -1.35 -2.09 18.47
CA GLN A 363 -0.07 -2.59 19.00
C GLN A 363 0.80 -3.11 17.86
N THR A 364 2.07 -2.80 17.91
CA THR A 364 3.06 -3.23 16.92
C THR A 364 4.20 -4.01 17.60
N GLY A 365 4.42 -5.24 17.14
CA GLY A 365 5.63 -6.01 17.43
C GLY A 365 6.58 -5.95 16.23
N LEU A 366 7.84 -5.59 16.45
CA LEU A 366 8.87 -5.66 15.43
C LEU A 366 9.80 -6.84 15.72
N VAL A 367 9.81 -7.83 14.85
CA VAL A 367 10.69 -9.00 14.95
C VAL A 367 11.98 -8.72 14.19
N LEU A 368 13.11 -8.89 14.86
CA LEU A 368 14.42 -8.61 14.28
C LEU A 368 15.52 -9.48 14.91
N GLY A 369 16.60 -9.70 14.18
CA GLY A 369 17.79 -10.37 14.71
C GLY A 369 18.72 -9.42 15.47
N VAL A 370 19.60 -9.97 16.30
CA VAL A 370 20.63 -9.18 17.03
C VAL A 370 21.46 -8.28 16.12
N PRO A 371 21.86 -8.68 14.89
CA PRO A 371 22.59 -7.76 14.00
C PRO A 371 21.83 -6.45 13.73
N LEU A 372 20.53 -6.54 13.45
CA LEU A 372 19.70 -5.37 13.19
C LEU A 372 19.46 -4.55 14.45
N LEU A 373 19.32 -5.20 15.62
CA LEU A 373 19.26 -4.48 16.90
C LEU A 373 20.54 -3.68 17.15
N ARG A 374 21.72 -4.24 16.82
CA ARG A 374 23.00 -3.52 16.94
C ARG A 374 23.03 -2.28 16.04
N GLU A 375 22.52 -2.39 14.81
CA GLU A 375 22.41 -1.24 13.90
C GLU A 375 21.45 -0.16 14.40
N LEU A 376 20.40 -0.49 15.13
CA LEU A 376 19.53 0.50 15.77
C LEU A 376 20.26 1.34 16.82
N PHE A 377 21.33 0.82 17.43
CA PHE A 377 22.18 1.56 18.37
C PHE A 377 23.37 2.26 17.70
N ASN A 378 23.43 2.26 16.36
CA ASN A 378 24.42 3.00 15.60
C ASN A 378 23.96 4.45 15.39
N GLU A 379 24.52 5.38 16.17
CA GLU A 379 24.17 6.80 16.14
C GLU A 379 24.38 7.49 14.79
N SER A 380 25.23 6.89 13.91
CA SER A 380 25.46 7.44 12.59
C SER A 380 24.17 7.54 11.73
N HIS A 381 23.17 6.68 12.00
CA HIS A 381 21.89 6.69 11.31
C HIS A 381 20.97 7.85 11.72
N TYR A 382 21.27 8.52 12.83
CA TYR A 382 20.41 9.56 13.41
C TYR A 382 21.03 10.96 13.38
N LYS A 383 22.15 11.16 12.68
CA LYS A 383 22.87 12.43 12.63
C LYS A 383 22.06 13.61 12.10
N THR A 384 21.09 13.33 11.24
CA THR A 384 20.22 14.34 10.62
C THR A 384 18.92 14.56 11.40
N LEU A 385 18.68 13.76 12.46
CA LEU A 385 17.49 13.87 13.30
C LEU A 385 17.79 14.74 14.50
N ASP A 386 17.01 15.81 14.69
CA ASP A 386 17.10 16.65 15.89
C ASP A 386 16.81 15.81 17.14
N GLY A 387 17.75 15.81 18.09
CA GLY A 387 17.71 14.95 19.28
C GLY A 387 18.33 13.56 19.09
N GLY A 388 18.80 13.23 17.88
CA GLY A 388 19.57 12.03 17.58
C GLY A 388 18.86 10.72 17.95
N ILE A 389 19.63 9.75 18.47
CA ILE A 389 19.13 8.42 18.84
C ILE A 389 18.01 8.47 19.90
N LEU A 390 18.05 9.43 20.83
CA LEU A 390 17.02 9.56 21.86
C LEU A 390 15.68 9.97 21.27
N ALA A 391 15.67 10.90 20.31
CA ALA A 391 14.46 11.29 19.60
C ALA A 391 13.93 10.13 18.76
N ALA A 392 14.80 9.39 18.07
CA ALA A 392 14.41 8.22 17.27
C ALA A 392 13.73 7.15 18.14
N PHE A 393 14.30 6.79 19.26
CA PHE A 393 13.72 5.80 20.18
C PHE A 393 12.47 6.31 20.88
N GLY A 394 12.44 7.61 21.26
CA GLY A 394 11.25 8.26 21.79
C GLY A 394 10.05 8.16 20.82
N ARG A 395 10.26 8.45 19.52
CA ARG A 395 9.24 8.31 18.48
C ARG A 395 8.85 6.85 18.27
N LEU A 396 9.83 5.94 18.15
CA LEU A 396 9.59 4.51 17.93
C LEU A 396 8.67 3.93 19.01
N PHE A 397 8.96 4.17 20.26
CA PHE A 397 8.23 3.56 21.38
C PHE A 397 6.99 4.36 21.85
N SER A 398 6.73 5.55 21.28
CA SER A 398 5.53 6.34 21.62
C SER A 398 4.21 5.72 21.09
N HIS A 399 4.27 4.77 20.14
CA HIS A 399 3.13 4.20 19.45
C HIS A 399 2.87 2.72 19.78
N SER A 400 3.03 2.33 21.04
CA SER A 400 2.83 0.94 21.49
C SER A 400 3.67 -0.09 20.72
N VAL A 401 4.87 0.28 20.31
CA VAL A 401 5.83 -0.59 19.60
C VAL A 401 6.68 -1.35 20.61
N ARG A 402 6.97 -2.63 20.32
CA ARG A 402 7.94 -3.47 21.04
C ARG A 402 8.85 -4.20 20.06
N LEU A 403 10.11 -4.39 20.44
CA LEU A 403 11.09 -5.15 19.68
C LEU A 403 11.22 -6.57 20.25
N TYR A 404 11.09 -7.56 19.36
CA TYR A 404 11.26 -8.98 19.65
C TYR A 404 12.51 -9.49 18.95
N VAL A 405 13.55 -9.81 19.74
CA VAL A 405 14.91 -10.00 19.25
C VAL A 405 15.28 -11.45 19.19
N HIS A 406 15.46 -11.99 18.00
CA HIS A 406 15.93 -13.35 17.77
C HIS A 406 17.45 -13.41 18.03
N PRO A 407 17.93 -14.40 18.83
CA PRO A 407 19.36 -14.57 19.08
C PRO A 407 20.09 -14.93 17.78
N THR A 408 21.39 -14.65 17.76
CA THR A 408 22.27 -15.04 16.64
C THR A 408 23.53 -15.70 17.18
N ARG A 409 24.14 -16.59 16.38
CA ARG A 409 25.44 -17.15 16.66
C ARG A 409 26.52 -16.24 16.05
N ASP A 410 27.48 -15.81 16.87
CA ASP A 410 28.63 -15.06 16.37
C ASP A 410 29.46 -15.92 15.41
N VAL A 411 29.83 -15.36 14.28
CA VAL A 411 30.57 -16.09 13.22
C VAL A 411 32.03 -16.30 13.63
N LEU A 412 32.58 -15.45 14.51
CA LEU A 412 34.00 -15.48 14.87
C LEU A 412 34.29 -16.53 15.96
N ASP A 413 33.46 -16.61 17.00
CA ASP A 413 33.74 -17.44 18.18
C ASP A 413 32.63 -18.45 18.50
N GLY A 414 31.57 -18.46 17.71
CA GLY A 414 30.44 -19.39 17.85
C GLY A 414 29.52 -19.10 19.05
N ARG A 415 29.77 -18.07 19.85
CA ARG A 415 28.92 -17.70 21.00
C ARG A 415 27.54 -17.24 20.53
N ILE A 416 26.53 -17.54 21.34
CA ILE A 416 25.18 -17.06 21.12
C ILE A 416 25.04 -15.66 21.74
N ILE A 417 24.70 -14.70 20.91
CA ILE A 417 24.38 -13.34 21.31
C ILE A 417 22.86 -13.19 21.35
N THR A 418 22.35 -12.76 22.50
CA THR A 418 20.92 -12.49 22.74
C THR A 418 20.71 -11.00 22.96
N ALA A 419 19.45 -10.56 23.08
CA ALA A 419 19.17 -9.18 23.53
C ALA A 419 19.81 -8.86 24.89
N ASP A 420 19.96 -9.89 25.75
CA ASP A 420 20.50 -9.76 27.10
C ASP A 420 22.03 -9.66 27.16
N THR A 421 22.70 -10.30 26.20
CA THR A 421 24.16 -10.34 26.13
C THR A 421 24.74 -9.39 25.09
N LEU A 422 23.88 -8.69 24.32
CA LEU A 422 24.33 -7.69 23.36
C LEU A 422 25.05 -6.54 24.08
N THR A 423 26.22 -6.22 23.57
CA THR A 423 26.98 -5.03 23.98
C THR A 423 26.85 -3.93 22.91
N VAL A 424 26.60 -2.72 23.35
CA VAL A 424 26.58 -1.49 22.54
C VAL A 424 27.72 -0.57 22.98
N ALA A 425 27.87 0.58 22.35
CA ALA A 425 28.85 1.57 22.78
C ALA A 425 28.67 1.94 24.29
N PRO A 426 29.72 2.11 25.05
CA PRO A 426 29.65 2.28 26.54
C PRO A 426 28.65 3.34 26.99
N HIS A 427 28.57 4.47 26.30
CA HIS A 427 27.65 5.57 26.64
C HIS A 427 26.17 5.26 26.32
N LEU A 428 25.88 4.22 25.51
CA LEU A 428 24.52 3.77 25.18
C LEU A 428 24.07 2.57 26.04
N SER A 429 24.95 2.03 26.89
CA SER A 429 24.65 0.82 27.67
C SER A 429 23.46 1.00 28.61
N HIS A 430 23.35 2.17 29.28
CA HIS A 430 22.22 2.49 30.19
C HIS A 430 20.91 2.69 29.40
N LEU A 431 20.99 3.19 28.19
CA LEU A 431 19.79 3.29 27.28
C LEU A 431 19.27 1.90 26.90
N LEU A 432 20.16 1.00 26.48
CA LEU A 432 19.79 -0.39 26.18
C LEU A 432 19.16 -1.07 27.40
N GLU A 433 19.78 -0.93 28.56
CA GLU A 433 19.26 -1.51 29.81
C GLU A 433 17.89 -0.93 30.19
N HIS A 434 17.69 0.38 30.07
CA HIS A 434 16.40 1.02 30.30
C HIS A 434 15.32 0.43 29.42
N LEU A 435 15.58 0.24 28.13
CA LEU A 435 14.63 -0.33 27.17
C LEU A 435 14.29 -1.80 27.48
N ARG A 436 15.27 -2.57 27.93
CA ARG A 436 15.10 -3.97 28.33
C ARG A 436 14.27 -4.10 29.61
N VAL A 437 14.64 -3.39 30.66
CA VAL A 437 13.93 -3.43 31.94
C VAL A 437 12.47 -3.01 31.81
N ASN A 438 12.18 -2.05 30.93
CA ASN A 438 10.81 -1.62 30.62
C ASN A 438 10.07 -2.53 29.62
N GLY A 439 10.69 -3.63 29.17
CA GLY A 439 10.06 -4.60 28.26
C GLY A 439 9.80 -4.06 26.85
N LEU A 440 10.47 -2.97 26.46
CA LEU A 440 10.41 -2.42 25.10
C LEU A 440 11.28 -3.21 24.12
N ILE A 441 12.33 -3.87 24.64
CA ILE A 441 13.16 -4.85 23.93
C ILE A 441 13.08 -6.17 24.69
N ARG A 442 12.64 -7.24 23.99
CA ARG A 442 12.55 -8.61 24.54
C ARG A 442 13.34 -9.60 23.70
N GLY A 443 14.18 -10.39 24.35
CA GLY A 443 14.82 -11.55 23.74
C GLY A 443 13.80 -12.66 23.45
N LEU A 444 13.87 -13.27 22.26
CA LEU A 444 13.13 -14.47 21.94
C LEU A 444 13.86 -15.69 22.47
N ILE A 445 13.09 -16.66 22.99
CA ILE A 445 13.64 -17.92 23.48
C ILE A 445 13.78 -18.86 22.28
N CYS A 446 15.01 -19.28 22.00
CA CYS A 446 15.34 -20.24 20.95
C CYS A 446 16.15 -21.40 21.52
N ASP A 447 15.96 -22.57 20.98
CA ASP A 447 16.78 -23.74 21.31
C ASP A 447 18.14 -23.59 20.59
N GLU A 448 19.23 -23.66 21.34
CA GLU A 448 20.59 -23.51 20.82
C GLU A 448 20.92 -24.53 19.71
N SER A 449 20.35 -25.74 19.81
CA SER A 449 20.54 -26.81 18.82
C SER A 449 19.90 -26.53 17.48
N THR A 450 18.86 -25.68 17.46
CA THR A 450 18.10 -25.30 16.26
C THR A 450 18.46 -23.94 15.71
N LEU A 451 19.32 -23.19 16.42
CA LEU A 451 19.70 -21.84 16.02
C LEU A 451 20.42 -21.84 14.66
N ARG A 452 19.75 -21.27 13.67
CA ARG A 452 20.20 -21.21 12.28
C ARG A 452 20.97 -19.92 12.02
N THR A 453 21.97 -19.99 11.15
CA THR A 453 22.85 -18.85 10.81
C THR A 453 23.06 -18.76 9.31
N TYR A 454 21.99 -18.50 8.56
CA TYR A 454 22.07 -18.26 7.12
C TYR A 454 21.15 -17.12 6.72
N SER A 455 21.46 -16.48 5.62
CA SER A 455 20.71 -15.36 5.05
C SER A 455 19.93 -15.77 3.79
N SER A 456 19.02 -14.92 3.35
CA SER A 456 18.37 -15.08 2.03
C SER A 456 19.39 -15.04 0.89
N ASP A 457 20.49 -14.29 1.04
CA ASP A 457 21.56 -14.23 0.03
C ASP A 457 22.34 -15.55 -0.09
N ASP A 458 22.57 -16.25 1.04
CA ASP A 458 23.18 -17.58 1.03
C ASP A 458 22.29 -18.57 0.27
N VAL A 459 21.00 -18.56 0.55
CA VAL A 459 20.02 -19.42 -0.14
C VAL A 459 20.00 -19.11 -1.63
N ARG A 460 19.94 -17.84 -1.99
CA ARG A 460 19.94 -17.41 -3.39
C ARG A 460 21.21 -17.81 -4.13
N SER A 461 22.38 -17.67 -3.50
CA SER A 461 23.66 -18.08 -4.08
C SER A 461 23.67 -19.58 -4.39
N ARG A 462 23.10 -20.41 -3.50
CA ARG A 462 22.96 -21.85 -3.72
C ARG A 462 21.98 -22.19 -4.85
N ILE A 463 20.87 -21.45 -4.95
CA ILE A 463 19.92 -21.58 -6.08
C ILE A 463 20.65 -21.30 -7.40
N CYS A 464 21.36 -20.17 -7.48
CA CYS A 464 22.10 -19.79 -8.69
C CYS A 464 23.23 -20.77 -9.07
N SER A 465 23.89 -21.42 -8.06
CA SER A 465 24.96 -22.40 -8.31
C SER A 465 24.42 -23.81 -8.60
N GLY A 466 23.10 -24.03 -8.46
CA GLY A 466 22.49 -25.37 -8.62
C GLY A 466 22.74 -26.32 -7.44
N ASP A 467 23.20 -25.81 -6.29
CA ASP A 467 23.39 -26.63 -5.07
C ASP A 467 22.02 -27.00 -4.47
N PRO A 468 21.61 -28.30 -4.50
CA PRO A 468 20.27 -28.71 -4.05
C PRO A 468 20.00 -28.49 -2.57
N ALA A 469 21.02 -28.26 -1.75
CA ALA A 469 20.88 -28.05 -0.32
C ALA A 469 20.08 -26.78 0.06
N TRP A 470 19.87 -25.85 -0.89
CA TRP A 470 19.00 -24.69 -0.64
C TRP A 470 17.56 -25.08 -0.25
N ARG A 471 17.07 -26.24 -0.71
CA ARG A 471 15.71 -26.73 -0.41
C ARG A 471 15.47 -26.93 1.08
N GLU A 472 16.50 -27.33 1.82
CA GLU A 472 16.43 -27.53 3.27
C GLU A 472 16.32 -26.19 4.05
N LEU A 473 16.70 -25.09 3.41
CA LEU A 473 16.74 -23.76 4.04
C LEU A 473 15.44 -22.97 3.87
N VAL A 474 14.53 -23.46 3.04
CA VAL A 474 13.22 -22.84 2.78
C VAL A 474 12.07 -23.80 3.11
N ALA A 475 10.85 -23.27 3.21
CA ALA A 475 9.67 -24.13 3.36
C ALA A 475 9.39 -24.91 2.06
N PRO A 476 8.77 -26.11 2.13
CA PRO A 476 8.48 -26.93 0.95
C PRO A 476 7.66 -26.19 -0.11
N GLU A 477 6.70 -25.35 0.31
CA GLU A 477 5.84 -24.54 -0.55
C GLU A 477 6.67 -23.50 -1.31
N VAL A 478 7.62 -22.87 -0.64
CA VAL A 478 8.56 -21.91 -1.23
C VAL A 478 9.44 -22.60 -2.27
N ALA A 479 10.00 -23.80 -1.94
CA ALA A 479 10.82 -24.56 -2.87
C ALA A 479 10.03 -24.93 -4.14
N ALA A 480 8.81 -25.42 -3.98
CA ALA A 480 7.93 -25.79 -5.10
C ALA A 480 7.60 -24.57 -6.02
N HIS A 481 7.37 -23.39 -5.44
CA HIS A 481 7.14 -22.17 -6.21
C HIS A 481 8.40 -21.71 -6.96
N ILE A 482 9.57 -21.75 -6.32
CA ILE A 482 10.85 -21.38 -6.96
C ILE A 482 11.11 -22.28 -8.18
N GLU A 483 10.94 -23.59 -8.04
CA GLU A 483 11.17 -24.55 -9.13
C GLU A 483 10.16 -24.41 -10.27
N ARG A 484 8.88 -24.26 -9.95
CA ARG A 484 7.80 -24.13 -10.95
C ARG A 484 7.95 -22.87 -11.80
N ASN A 485 8.32 -21.75 -11.19
CA ASN A 485 8.34 -20.44 -11.84
C ASN A 485 9.76 -20.01 -12.27
N GLY A 486 10.79 -20.77 -11.93
CA GLY A 486 12.17 -20.43 -12.24
C GLY A 486 12.69 -19.20 -11.50
N TYR A 487 12.16 -18.92 -10.29
CA TYR A 487 12.56 -17.75 -9.54
C TYR A 487 14.03 -17.80 -9.12
N PHE A 488 14.67 -16.64 -9.06
CA PHE A 488 16.07 -16.45 -8.64
C PHE A 488 17.10 -17.23 -9.46
N GLY A 489 16.76 -17.61 -10.70
CA GLY A 489 17.67 -18.35 -11.57
C GLY A 489 17.64 -19.88 -11.40
N ALA A 490 16.68 -20.43 -10.66
CA ALA A 490 16.52 -21.90 -10.49
C ALA A 490 16.24 -22.63 -11.82
N ALA A 491 15.74 -21.91 -12.83
CA ALA A 491 15.50 -22.42 -14.19
C ALA A 491 16.33 -21.66 -15.23
N CYS A 492 17.51 -21.15 -14.91
CA CYS A 492 18.40 -20.68 -15.96
C CYS A 492 18.68 -21.84 -16.92
N PRO A 493 18.22 -21.80 -18.20
CA PRO A 493 18.78 -22.67 -19.20
C PRO A 493 20.27 -22.38 -19.19
N GLN A 494 21.10 -23.43 -19.10
CA GLN A 494 22.53 -23.30 -19.34
C GLN A 494 22.70 -22.46 -20.60
N ALA A 495 23.46 -21.36 -20.51
CA ALA A 495 23.80 -20.57 -21.68
C ALA A 495 24.29 -21.55 -22.75
N PRO A 496 23.82 -21.46 -24.00
CA PRO A 496 24.26 -22.38 -25.04
C PRO A 496 25.79 -22.35 -25.05
N ASP A 497 26.39 -23.53 -25.00
CA ASP A 497 27.85 -23.74 -25.03
C ASP A 497 28.40 -23.11 -26.33
N THR A 498 28.78 -21.85 -26.25
CA THR A 498 29.43 -21.13 -27.35
C THR A 498 30.90 -21.50 -27.42
N ARG A 499 31.20 -22.80 -27.42
CA ARG A 499 32.53 -23.24 -27.89
C ARG A 499 32.52 -23.13 -29.42
N PRO A 500 33.43 -22.40 -30.03
CA PRO A 500 33.56 -22.39 -31.49
C PRO A 500 33.88 -23.81 -31.94
N ILE A 501 33.09 -24.35 -32.84
CA ILE A 501 33.41 -25.58 -33.58
C ILE A 501 34.68 -25.24 -34.33
N MET A 502 35.83 -25.68 -33.82
CA MET A 502 37.08 -25.68 -34.59
C MET A 502 36.90 -26.69 -35.71
N ASN A 503 36.78 -26.18 -36.92
CA ASN A 503 36.98 -26.95 -38.14
C ASN A 503 38.34 -27.64 -38.05
N GLN A 504 38.34 -28.96 -38.03
CA GLN A 504 39.50 -29.77 -38.36
C GLN A 504 39.51 -30.05 -39.88
N PRO A 505 40.72 -30.21 -40.47
CA PRO A 505 41.06 -29.95 -41.86
C PRO A 505 40.45 -30.90 -42.88
#